data_f644f8cc02de868f9571d6278dcec372
#
_entry.id   f644f8cc02de868f9571d6278dcec372
#
_cell.length_a   1.000
_cell.length_b   1.000
_cell.length_c   1.000
_cell.angle_alpha   90.00
_cell.angle_beta   90.00
_cell.angle_gamma   90.00
#
_symmetry.space_group_name_H-M   'P 1'
#
loop_
_entity.id
_entity.type
_entity.pdbx_description
1 polymer ?
#
loop_
_entity_poly.entity_id
_entity_poly.type
_entity_poly.pdbx_seq_one_letter_code
_entity_poly.pdbx_strand_id
1 'polypeptide(L)'
;MSNTLGLRTSTTQAAWIAAAVVAMLAVVLAFVTVRVGHDPVAGAMHANAGPGMGGRVHADTMLSHGMMSTDEGEYLVEMIAHHDEAVAAATELSRSDRAEVRALGEAIVASQTAQIGQMRSWLEQWHDDAGPAAYQPMMRDLSGLVGDELDRTFLEDMVMHHRMAVMMSRHLLTGTTELHPEVADLARDIVREQSAEIRLMRRWLADWFGVRAGMGPP
;
A
#
# COMPACT_ATOMS: atom_id res chain seq x y z
N MET A 1 44.28 24.45 -6.83
CA MET A 1 44.10 23.26 -6.02
C MET A 1 42.62 23.06 -5.80
N SER A 2 41.96 22.35 -6.70
CA SER A 2 40.50 22.21 -6.71
C SER A 2 40.16 20.81 -6.14
N ASN A 3 39.48 20.81 -5.00
CA ASN A 3 39.07 19.61 -4.30
C ASN A 3 37.64 19.23 -4.75
N THR A 4 37.51 18.30 -5.69
CA THR A 4 36.24 17.71 -6.07
C THR A 4 35.99 16.50 -5.15
N LEU A 5 35.24 16.73 -4.06
CA LEU A 5 34.61 15.64 -3.29
C LEU A 5 33.38 15.14 -4.06
N GLY A 6 33.58 14.09 -4.86
CA GLY A 6 32.50 13.35 -5.47
C GLY A 6 31.72 12.56 -4.40
N LEU A 7 30.52 13.00 -4.11
CA LEU A 7 29.53 12.22 -3.34
C LEU A 7 29.12 10.98 -4.16
N ARG A 8 29.76 9.86 -3.88
CA ARG A 8 29.28 8.55 -4.31
C ARG A 8 28.20 8.08 -3.32
N THR A 9 26.99 8.50 -3.52
CA THR A 9 25.83 7.86 -2.94
C THR A 9 25.21 6.99 -4.03
N SER A 10 25.18 5.71 -3.94
CA SER A 10 24.68 4.76 -3.10
C SER A 10 23.94 3.64 -3.86
N THR A 11 24.63 2.91 -4.71
CA THR A 11 24.15 1.58 -5.17
C THR A 11 23.97 0.60 -4.00
N THR A 12 24.59 0.88 -2.86
CA THR A 12 24.47 0.07 -1.64
C THR A 12 23.16 0.28 -0.88
N GLN A 13 22.60 1.51 -0.83
CA GLN A 13 21.31 1.75 -0.14
C GLN A 13 20.13 1.08 -0.86
N ALA A 14 20.07 1.18 -2.18
CA ALA A 14 19.04 0.49 -2.97
C ALA A 14 19.10 -1.04 -2.80
N ALA A 15 20.31 -1.60 -2.69
CA ALA A 15 20.50 -3.04 -2.48
C ALA A 15 20.03 -3.50 -1.09
N TRP A 16 20.19 -2.69 -0.04
CA TRP A 16 19.71 -3.03 1.31
C TRP A 16 18.19 -2.96 1.43
N ILE A 17 17.54 -2.00 0.76
CA ILE A 17 16.07 -1.87 0.73
C ILE A 17 15.46 -3.05 -0.03
N ALA A 18 16.01 -3.42 -1.17
CA ALA A 18 15.57 -4.59 -1.92
C ALA A 18 15.77 -5.91 -1.14
N ALA A 19 16.87 -6.03 -0.39
CA ALA A 19 17.13 -7.20 0.45
C ALA A 19 16.17 -7.29 1.66
N ALA A 20 15.79 -6.17 2.27
CA ALA A 20 14.83 -6.15 3.37
C ALA A 20 13.42 -6.55 2.90
N VAL A 21 12.98 -6.07 1.75
CA VAL A 21 11.68 -6.43 1.15
C VAL A 21 11.64 -7.91 0.75
N VAL A 22 12.70 -8.44 0.17
CA VAL A 22 12.80 -9.87 -0.18
C VAL A 22 12.84 -10.75 1.06
N ALA A 23 13.53 -10.35 2.13
CA ALA A 23 13.55 -11.08 3.39
C ALA A 23 12.18 -11.11 4.08
N MET A 24 11.41 -10.00 4.02
CA MET A 24 10.06 -9.95 4.57
C MET A 24 9.05 -10.77 3.77
N LEU A 25 9.11 -10.74 2.44
CA LEU A 25 8.30 -11.64 1.59
C LEU A 25 8.60 -13.11 1.88
N ALA A 26 9.85 -13.46 2.21
CA ALA A 26 10.24 -14.82 2.59
C ALA A 26 9.66 -15.23 3.95
N VAL A 27 9.60 -14.33 4.93
CA VAL A 27 9.00 -14.58 6.25
C VAL A 27 7.49 -14.77 6.13
N VAL A 28 6.81 -13.92 5.35
CA VAL A 28 5.37 -14.03 5.10
C VAL A 28 5.04 -15.31 4.31
N LEU A 29 5.87 -15.70 3.34
CA LEU A 29 5.72 -16.98 2.62
C LEU A 29 6.00 -18.19 3.51
N ALA A 30 6.95 -18.12 4.44
CA ALA A 30 7.27 -19.24 5.35
C ALA A 30 6.10 -19.54 6.31
N PHE A 31 5.39 -18.51 6.79
CA PHE A 31 4.18 -18.72 7.62
C PHE A 31 2.99 -19.28 6.83
N VAL A 32 2.89 -19.01 5.53
CA VAL A 32 1.82 -19.55 4.66
C VAL A 32 2.05 -21.03 4.32
N THR A 33 3.30 -21.50 4.22
CA THR A 33 3.61 -22.89 3.84
C THR A 33 3.42 -23.90 4.97
N VAL A 34 3.43 -23.48 6.23
CA VAL A 34 3.26 -24.39 7.39
C VAL A 34 1.79 -24.77 7.64
N ARG A 35 0.81 -24.06 7.08
CA ARG A 35 -0.63 -24.35 7.28
C ARG A 35 -1.37 -24.97 6.10
N VAL A 36 -0.72 -25.33 5.00
CA VAL A 36 -1.37 -26.03 3.87
C VAL A 36 -1.19 -27.55 4.03
N GLY A 37 -1.93 -28.10 4.95
CA GLY A 37 -2.15 -29.55 5.06
C GLY A 37 -3.58 -29.81 5.53
N HIS A 38 -4.39 -30.45 4.62
CA HIS A 38 -5.74 -31.01 4.83
C HIS A 38 -6.90 -30.00 4.70
N ASP A 39 -8.00 -30.18 3.98
CA ASP A 39 -8.56 -31.30 3.19
C ASP A 39 -9.48 -30.77 2.07
N PRO A 40 -9.89 -31.56 1.05
CA PRO A 40 -10.74 -31.10 -0.05
C PRO A 40 -12.22 -31.37 0.22
N VAL A 41 -13.09 -30.37 0.05
CA VAL A 41 -14.53 -30.64 -0.16
C VAL A 41 -15.02 -29.82 -1.35
N ALA A 42 -15.53 -30.59 -2.33
CA ALA A 42 -16.21 -30.09 -3.52
C ALA A 42 -17.65 -29.65 -3.18
N GLY A 43 -18.19 -28.68 -3.93
CA GLY A 43 -19.64 -28.46 -3.91
C GLY A 43 -20.16 -27.18 -4.53
N ALA A 44 -20.57 -27.28 -5.80
CA ALA A 44 -21.73 -26.66 -6.44
C ALA A 44 -21.87 -25.15 -6.63
N MET A 45 -21.95 -24.80 -7.93
CA MET A 45 -22.40 -23.56 -8.53
C MET A 45 -23.83 -23.19 -8.15
N HIS A 46 -24.10 -21.90 -7.92
CA HIS A 46 -25.35 -21.26 -8.36
C HIS A 46 -25.06 -19.76 -8.67
N ALA A 47 -25.35 -19.38 -9.91
CA ALA A 47 -25.37 -18.01 -10.38
C ALA A 47 -26.67 -17.33 -9.91
N ASN A 48 -26.55 -16.10 -9.42
CA ASN A 48 -27.68 -15.18 -9.48
C ASN A 48 -27.18 -13.73 -9.62
N ALA A 49 -27.61 -13.08 -10.69
CA ALA A 49 -27.30 -11.69 -11.00
C ALA A 49 -28.40 -10.79 -10.46
N GLY A 50 -28.01 -9.72 -9.74
CA GLY A 50 -28.91 -8.63 -9.37
C GLY A 50 -28.14 -7.30 -9.41
N PRO A 51 -28.72 -6.20 -9.94
CA PRO A 51 -28.00 -4.96 -10.17
C PRO A 51 -28.00 -4.10 -8.89
N GLY A 52 -26.82 -3.92 -8.28
CA GLY A 52 -26.60 -3.02 -7.16
C GLY A 52 -26.06 -1.65 -7.63
N MET A 53 -26.92 -0.64 -7.69
CA MET A 53 -26.53 0.76 -7.81
C MET A 53 -25.87 1.23 -6.51
N GLY A 54 -24.57 1.43 -6.50
CA GLY A 54 -23.82 1.98 -5.34
C GLY A 54 -22.39 2.41 -5.65
N GLY A 55 -21.89 2.11 -6.83
CA GLY A 55 -20.47 2.29 -7.14
C GLY A 55 -20.06 3.58 -7.86
N ARG A 56 -21.00 4.48 -8.18
CA ARG A 56 -20.68 5.66 -9.03
C ARG A 56 -20.26 6.91 -8.27
N VAL A 57 -20.74 7.12 -7.06
CA VAL A 57 -20.48 8.37 -6.33
C VAL A 57 -19.06 8.47 -5.75
N HIS A 58 -18.39 7.34 -5.48
CA HIS A 58 -17.01 7.36 -4.96
C HIS A 58 -15.95 7.55 -6.05
N ALA A 59 -16.19 7.07 -7.27
CA ALA A 59 -15.25 7.22 -8.39
C ALA A 59 -15.17 8.70 -8.86
N ASP A 60 -16.30 9.39 -8.96
CA ASP A 60 -16.33 10.79 -9.39
C ASP A 60 -15.70 11.74 -8.36
N THR A 61 -15.82 11.44 -7.06
CA THR A 61 -15.20 12.23 -6.00
C THR A 61 -13.67 12.06 -5.98
N MET A 62 -13.17 10.87 -6.27
CA MET A 62 -11.73 10.57 -6.31
C MET A 62 -11.02 11.16 -7.54
N LEU A 63 -11.71 11.26 -8.66
CA LEU A 63 -11.19 11.91 -9.89
C LEU A 63 -11.11 13.44 -9.76
N SER A 64 -11.88 14.05 -8.85
CA SER A 64 -11.95 15.49 -8.69
C SER A 64 -10.93 16.11 -7.73
N HIS A 65 -10.08 15.32 -7.05
CA HIS A 65 -9.21 15.77 -5.97
C HIS A 65 -7.69 15.60 -6.23
N GLY A 66 -7.24 15.65 -7.47
CA GLY A 66 -5.80 15.61 -7.76
C GLY A 66 -5.11 14.24 -7.55
N MET A 67 -5.80 13.25 -6.97
CA MET A 67 -5.22 11.93 -6.65
C MET A 67 -4.85 11.08 -7.89
N MET A 68 -5.27 11.51 -9.08
CA MET A 68 -4.97 10.84 -10.35
C MET A 68 -4.16 11.79 -11.25
N SER A 69 -3.03 12.26 -10.75
CA SER A 69 -2.13 13.09 -11.55
C SER A 69 -1.21 12.26 -12.43
N THR A 70 -0.90 12.79 -13.61
CA THR A 70 0.18 12.34 -14.48
C THR A 70 1.43 13.21 -14.32
N ASP A 71 1.36 14.28 -13.52
CA ASP A 71 2.50 15.09 -13.13
C ASP A 71 3.30 14.35 -12.04
N GLU A 72 4.61 14.30 -12.21
CA GLU A 72 5.49 13.56 -11.30
C GLU A 72 5.58 14.21 -9.92
N GLY A 73 5.70 15.55 -9.87
CA GLY A 73 5.78 16.28 -8.61
C GLY A 73 4.50 16.16 -7.79
N GLU A 74 3.33 16.32 -8.43
CA GLU A 74 2.04 16.11 -7.79
C GLU A 74 1.87 14.66 -7.29
N TYR A 75 2.26 13.67 -8.11
CA TYR A 75 2.24 12.27 -7.67
C TYR A 75 3.09 12.02 -6.42
N LEU A 76 4.31 12.56 -6.38
CA LEU A 76 5.21 12.39 -5.24
C LEU A 76 4.61 13.02 -3.96
N VAL A 77 4.06 14.23 -4.06
CA VAL A 77 3.44 14.93 -2.93
C VAL A 77 2.22 14.14 -2.39
N GLU A 78 1.33 13.70 -3.27
CA GLU A 78 0.14 12.93 -2.91
C GLU A 78 0.50 11.56 -2.34
N MET A 79 1.49 10.88 -2.92
CA MET A 79 1.92 9.56 -2.46
C MET A 79 2.64 9.62 -1.10
N ILE A 80 3.36 10.70 -0.80
CA ILE A 80 3.93 10.93 0.53
C ILE A 80 2.82 11.03 1.57
N ALA A 81 1.81 11.86 1.33
CA ALA A 81 0.69 12.04 2.28
C ALA A 81 -0.09 10.74 2.47
N HIS A 82 -0.31 10.00 1.38
CA HIS A 82 -0.93 8.68 1.40
C HIS A 82 -0.10 7.68 2.23
N HIS A 83 1.20 7.64 2.07
CA HIS A 83 2.08 6.74 2.83
C HIS A 83 2.20 7.14 4.31
N ASP A 84 2.23 8.44 4.63
CA ASP A 84 2.25 8.94 6.00
C ASP A 84 1.00 8.43 6.78
N GLU A 85 -0.19 8.39 6.17
CA GLU A 85 -1.40 7.81 6.76
C GLU A 85 -1.25 6.30 7.01
N ALA A 86 -0.73 5.55 6.03
CA ALA A 86 -0.52 4.10 6.18
C ALA A 86 0.46 3.77 7.31
N VAL A 87 1.56 4.54 7.43
CA VAL A 87 2.55 4.39 8.51
C VAL A 87 1.90 4.65 9.87
N ALA A 88 1.11 5.71 9.99
CA ALA A 88 0.38 6.02 11.23
C ALA A 88 -0.58 4.88 11.61
N ALA A 89 -1.40 4.42 10.67
CA ALA A 89 -2.35 3.34 10.91
C ALA A 89 -1.65 2.00 11.23
N ALA A 90 -0.58 1.65 10.50
CA ALA A 90 0.17 0.41 10.71
C ALA A 90 0.89 0.35 12.06
N THR A 91 1.26 1.50 12.62
CA THR A 91 1.86 1.59 13.97
C THR A 91 0.89 1.09 15.06
N GLU A 92 -0.41 1.27 14.88
CA GLU A 92 -1.44 0.81 15.79
C GLU A 92 -1.49 -0.72 15.90
N LEU A 93 -1.01 -1.45 14.88
CA LEU A 93 -0.98 -2.91 14.87
C LEU A 93 -0.01 -3.52 15.88
N SER A 94 0.87 -2.72 16.48
CA SER A 94 1.68 -3.18 17.63
C SER A 94 0.81 -3.71 18.78
N ARG A 95 -0.46 -3.29 18.85
CA ARG A 95 -1.46 -3.71 19.84
C ARG A 95 -2.26 -4.95 19.44
N SER A 96 -2.09 -5.48 18.23
CA SER A 96 -2.79 -6.69 17.76
C SER A 96 -2.36 -7.92 18.58
N ASP A 97 -3.31 -8.79 18.88
CA ASP A 97 -3.03 -10.09 19.51
C ASP A 97 -2.38 -11.07 18.52
N ARG A 98 -2.56 -10.87 17.21
CA ARG A 98 -2.00 -11.73 16.16
C ARG A 98 -0.58 -11.32 15.77
N ALA A 99 0.36 -12.25 15.91
CA ALA A 99 1.75 -12.01 15.54
C ALA A 99 1.92 -11.67 14.04
N GLU A 100 1.10 -12.29 13.19
CA GLU A 100 1.10 -12.06 11.74
C GLU A 100 0.67 -10.64 11.40
N VAL A 101 -0.31 -10.08 12.12
CA VAL A 101 -0.80 -8.71 11.93
C VAL A 101 0.23 -7.70 12.43
N ARG A 102 0.86 -7.96 13.58
CA ARG A 102 1.98 -7.12 14.05
C ARG A 102 3.12 -7.09 13.04
N ALA A 103 3.51 -8.26 12.51
CA ALA A 103 4.57 -8.34 11.51
C ALA A 103 4.22 -7.60 10.21
N LEU A 104 2.96 -7.62 9.76
CA LEU A 104 2.49 -6.81 8.64
C LEU A 104 2.63 -5.32 8.95
N GLY A 105 2.23 -4.87 10.14
CA GLY A 105 2.37 -3.49 10.58
C GLY A 105 3.82 -3.02 10.54
N GLU A 106 4.73 -3.79 11.12
CA GLU A 106 6.17 -3.50 11.09
C GLU A 106 6.71 -3.42 9.65
N ALA A 107 6.26 -4.30 8.76
CA ALA A 107 6.65 -4.32 7.37
C ALA A 107 6.20 -3.06 6.62
N ILE A 108 4.93 -2.66 6.77
CA ILE A 108 4.38 -1.46 6.16
C ILE A 108 5.11 -0.22 6.67
N VAL A 109 5.31 -0.10 8.00
CA VAL A 109 6.04 1.03 8.59
C VAL A 109 7.45 1.14 8.00
N ALA A 110 8.19 0.04 7.93
CA ALA A 110 9.57 0.05 7.45
C ALA A 110 9.65 0.41 5.95
N SER A 111 8.85 -0.25 5.10
CA SER A 111 8.91 -0.05 3.65
C SER A 111 8.41 1.34 3.25
N GLN A 112 7.27 1.77 3.78
CA GLN A 112 6.68 3.04 3.38
C GLN A 112 7.43 4.25 3.96
N THR A 113 8.02 4.16 5.17
CA THR A 113 8.92 5.20 5.68
C THR A 113 10.14 5.38 4.77
N ALA A 114 10.72 4.29 4.27
CA ALA A 114 11.84 4.38 3.32
C ALA A 114 11.42 5.03 1.99
N GLN A 115 10.26 4.67 1.46
CA GLN A 115 9.71 5.25 0.24
C GLN A 115 9.39 6.74 0.40
N ILE A 116 8.83 7.16 1.55
CA ILE A 116 8.63 8.58 1.90
C ILE A 116 9.95 9.35 1.85
N GLY A 117 11.00 8.80 2.47
CA GLY A 117 12.33 9.43 2.46
C GLY A 117 12.89 9.63 1.06
N GLN A 118 12.73 8.64 0.17
CA GLN A 118 13.13 8.74 -1.24
C GLN A 118 12.32 9.82 -1.98
N MET A 119 11.00 9.80 -1.87
CA MET A 119 10.12 10.75 -2.53
C MET A 119 10.38 12.19 -2.07
N ARG A 120 10.60 12.43 -0.78
CA ARG A 120 10.96 13.75 -0.26
C ARG A 120 12.28 14.25 -0.83
N SER A 121 13.30 13.39 -0.93
CA SER A 121 14.58 13.75 -1.54
C SER A 121 14.45 14.11 -3.02
N TRP A 122 13.57 13.44 -3.76
CA TRP A 122 13.33 13.75 -5.17
C TRP A 122 12.53 15.02 -5.36
N LEU A 123 11.55 15.31 -4.49
CA LEU A 123 10.86 16.60 -4.47
C LEU A 123 11.85 17.76 -4.27
N GLU A 124 12.72 17.65 -3.28
CA GLU A 124 13.75 18.67 -3.01
C GLU A 124 14.72 18.85 -4.17
N GLN A 125 14.99 17.79 -4.93
CA GLN A 125 15.98 17.81 -6.01
C GLN A 125 15.39 18.26 -7.36
N TRP A 126 14.15 17.92 -7.66
CA TRP A 126 13.57 18.04 -9.00
C TRP A 126 12.26 18.85 -9.05
N HIS A 127 11.56 19.00 -7.94
CA HIS A 127 10.20 19.55 -7.85
C HIS A 127 10.03 20.42 -6.60
N ASP A 128 10.98 21.33 -6.35
CA ASP A 128 10.98 22.21 -5.17
C ASP A 128 9.81 23.22 -5.16
N ASP A 129 9.13 23.38 -6.30
CA ASP A 129 7.94 24.20 -6.49
C ASP A 129 6.62 23.41 -6.38
N ALA A 130 6.66 22.12 -6.13
CA ALA A 130 5.45 21.30 -5.99
C ALA A 130 4.57 21.82 -4.84
N GLY A 131 3.27 21.95 -5.13
CA GLY A 131 2.28 22.43 -4.16
C GLY A 131 2.06 21.45 -3.01
N PRO A 132 1.24 21.83 -2.01
CA PRO A 132 0.89 20.92 -0.92
C PRO A 132 -0.05 19.79 -1.42
N ALA A 133 -0.01 18.64 -0.74
CA ALA A 133 -0.96 17.56 -1.01
C ALA A 133 -2.42 18.00 -0.81
N ALA A 134 -3.29 17.55 -1.71
CA ALA A 134 -4.75 17.68 -1.57
C ALA A 134 -5.36 16.41 -0.94
N TYR A 135 -4.54 15.57 -0.35
CA TYR A 135 -4.89 14.26 0.20
C TYR A 135 -6.01 14.33 1.24
N GLN A 136 -6.95 13.40 1.15
CA GLN A 136 -8.02 13.21 2.13
C GLN A 136 -7.83 11.86 2.83
N PRO A 137 -7.79 11.82 4.17
CA PRO A 137 -7.62 10.58 4.92
C PRO A 137 -8.69 9.54 4.57
N MET A 138 -8.26 8.28 4.43
CA MET A 138 -9.10 7.15 4.04
C MET A 138 -9.28 6.11 5.16
N MET A 139 -8.38 6.12 6.14
CA MET A 139 -8.39 5.16 7.25
C MET A 139 -9.33 5.64 8.37
N ARG A 140 -10.06 4.70 8.97
CA ARG A 140 -10.81 4.97 10.20
C ARG A 140 -9.86 5.19 11.38
N ASP A 141 -10.33 5.86 12.44
CA ASP A 141 -9.60 5.97 13.70
C ASP A 141 -9.51 4.58 14.36
N LEU A 142 -8.28 4.11 14.59
CA LEU A 142 -7.98 2.81 15.19
C LEU A 142 -7.62 2.91 16.67
N SER A 143 -7.48 4.11 17.22
CA SER A 143 -6.90 4.33 18.57
C SER A 143 -7.68 3.67 19.70
N GLY A 144 -9.00 3.54 19.57
CA GLY A 144 -9.87 2.89 20.53
C GLY A 144 -10.13 1.41 20.30
N LEU A 145 -9.67 0.85 19.16
CA LEU A 145 -9.97 -0.53 18.77
C LEU A 145 -8.95 -1.52 19.37
N VAL A 146 -9.40 -2.74 19.67
CA VAL A 146 -8.57 -3.82 20.21
C VAL A 146 -8.97 -5.18 19.62
N GLY A 147 -8.07 -6.17 19.69
CA GLY A 147 -8.33 -7.54 19.27
C GLY A 147 -8.85 -7.66 17.84
N ASP A 148 -9.88 -8.47 17.64
CA ASP A 148 -10.48 -8.75 16.32
C ASP A 148 -11.02 -7.49 15.63
N GLU A 149 -11.53 -6.52 16.38
CA GLU A 149 -12.08 -5.29 15.83
C GLU A 149 -10.96 -4.40 15.25
N LEU A 150 -9.83 -4.26 15.93
CA LEU A 150 -8.64 -3.57 15.44
C LEU A 150 -8.15 -4.22 14.13
N ASP A 151 -7.91 -5.53 14.18
CA ASP A 151 -7.36 -6.27 13.06
C ASP A 151 -8.27 -6.19 11.83
N ARG A 152 -9.56 -6.46 12.01
CA ARG A 152 -10.53 -6.43 10.93
C ARG A 152 -10.64 -5.04 10.31
N THR A 153 -10.78 -4.00 11.14
CA THR A 153 -10.93 -2.62 10.68
C THR A 153 -9.71 -2.19 9.89
N PHE A 154 -8.50 -2.44 10.43
CA PHE A 154 -7.27 -2.15 9.71
C PHE A 154 -7.19 -2.87 8.36
N LEU A 155 -7.44 -4.17 8.33
CA LEU A 155 -7.34 -4.97 7.10
C LEU A 155 -8.33 -4.51 6.03
N GLU A 156 -9.57 -4.18 6.41
CA GLU A 156 -10.60 -3.67 5.49
C GLU A 156 -10.17 -2.34 4.87
N ASP A 157 -9.74 -1.39 5.69
CA ASP A 157 -9.35 -0.06 5.24
C ASP A 157 -8.05 -0.08 4.44
N MET A 158 -7.03 -0.80 4.92
CA MET A 158 -5.74 -0.88 4.25
C MET A 158 -5.82 -1.58 2.88
N VAL A 159 -6.75 -2.50 2.68
CA VAL A 159 -7.03 -3.06 1.34
C VAL A 159 -7.49 -1.97 0.38
N MET A 160 -8.35 -1.05 0.81
CA MET A 160 -8.83 0.05 -0.03
C MET A 160 -7.75 1.11 -0.24
N HIS A 161 -7.03 1.46 0.82
CA HIS A 161 -5.89 2.36 0.81
C HIS A 161 -4.82 1.90 -0.19
N HIS A 162 -4.35 0.67 -0.10
CA HIS A 162 -3.38 0.10 -1.03
C HIS A 162 -3.87 0.05 -2.49
N ARG A 163 -5.17 -0.21 -2.69
CA ARG A 163 -5.74 -0.16 -4.05
C ARG A 163 -5.63 1.22 -4.67
N MET A 164 -5.75 2.28 -3.87
CA MET A 164 -5.58 3.65 -4.33
C MET A 164 -4.13 3.88 -4.78
N ALA A 165 -3.12 3.55 -3.97
CA ALA A 165 -1.72 3.70 -4.35
C ALA A 165 -1.38 2.93 -5.64
N VAL A 166 -1.89 1.69 -5.76
CA VAL A 166 -1.73 0.88 -6.99
C VAL A 166 -2.36 1.58 -8.20
N MET A 167 -3.52 2.21 -8.03
CA MET A 167 -4.20 2.93 -9.09
C MET A 167 -3.44 4.21 -9.48
N MET A 168 -3.03 5.02 -8.50
CA MET A 168 -2.23 6.23 -8.70
C MET A 168 -0.93 5.90 -9.44
N SER A 169 -0.18 4.91 -8.97
CA SER A 169 1.09 4.50 -9.59
C SER A 169 0.92 3.99 -11.02
N ARG A 170 -0.14 3.21 -11.30
CA ARG A 170 -0.44 2.77 -12.67
C ARG A 170 -0.85 3.92 -13.56
N HIS A 171 -1.61 4.88 -13.04
CA HIS A 171 -2.02 6.05 -13.79
C HIS A 171 -0.82 6.90 -14.19
N LEU A 172 0.10 7.18 -13.25
CA LEU A 172 1.36 7.85 -13.54
C LEU A 172 2.14 7.13 -14.66
N LEU A 173 2.38 5.82 -14.49
CA LEU A 173 3.16 5.01 -15.43
C LEU A 173 2.58 4.94 -16.84
N THR A 174 1.28 5.20 -17.03
CA THR A 174 0.61 5.13 -18.33
C THR A 174 0.26 6.50 -18.89
N GLY A 175 0.23 7.54 -18.06
CA GLY A 175 -0.27 8.87 -18.41
C GLY A 175 0.83 9.86 -18.82
N THR A 176 2.09 9.61 -18.51
CA THR A 176 3.22 10.46 -18.88
C THR A 176 4.35 9.70 -19.55
N THR A 177 5.09 10.38 -20.43
CA THR A 177 6.29 9.86 -21.10
C THR A 177 7.59 10.43 -20.53
N GLU A 178 7.50 11.41 -19.63
CA GLU A 178 8.64 12.15 -19.08
C GLU A 178 8.70 11.94 -17.56
N LEU A 179 9.09 10.71 -17.15
CA LEU A 179 9.35 10.37 -15.75
C LEU A 179 10.84 10.18 -15.52
N HIS A 180 11.32 10.60 -14.35
CA HIS A 180 12.61 10.15 -13.86
C HIS A 180 12.56 8.60 -13.71
N PRO A 181 13.59 7.88 -14.19
CA PRO A 181 13.61 6.41 -14.10
C PRO A 181 13.41 5.89 -12.68
N GLU A 182 13.94 6.59 -11.69
CA GLU A 182 13.85 6.25 -10.26
C GLU A 182 12.41 6.32 -9.75
N VAL A 183 11.65 7.34 -10.19
CA VAL A 183 10.21 7.48 -9.83
C VAL A 183 9.39 6.39 -10.53
N ALA A 184 9.69 6.12 -11.81
CA ALA A 184 9.02 5.04 -12.53
C ALA A 184 9.29 3.66 -11.88
N ASP A 185 10.50 3.42 -11.38
CA ASP A 185 10.84 2.17 -10.69
C ASP A 185 10.14 2.08 -9.35
N LEU A 186 10.12 3.15 -8.55
CA LEU A 186 9.34 3.21 -7.30
C LEU A 186 7.84 2.93 -7.55
N ALA A 187 7.25 3.55 -8.56
CA ALA A 187 5.84 3.33 -8.89
C ALA A 187 5.55 1.87 -9.26
N ARG A 188 6.46 1.19 -9.99
CA ARG A 188 6.35 -0.26 -10.28
C ARG A 188 6.49 -1.10 -9.01
N ASP A 189 7.38 -0.72 -8.11
CA ASP A 189 7.59 -1.40 -6.84
C ASP A 189 6.36 -1.28 -5.94
N ILE A 190 5.77 -0.09 -5.81
CA ILE A 190 4.51 0.13 -5.10
C ILE A 190 3.40 -0.77 -5.67
N VAL A 191 3.24 -0.81 -7.00
CA VAL A 191 2.24 -1.69 -7.63
C VAL A 191 2.46 -3.15 -7.26
N ARG A 192 3.71 -3.64 -7.28
CA ARG A 192 4.05 -5.03 -6.99
C ARG A 192 3.80 -5.38 -5.52
N GLU A 193 4.35 -4.57 -4.62
CA GLU A 193 4.36 -4.82 -3.18
C GLU A 193 2.95 -4.71 -2.60
N GLN A 194 2.30 -3.58 -2.82
CA GLN A 194 0.96 -3.36 -2.28
C GLN A 194 -0.10 -4.29 -2.90
N SER A 195 0.08 -4.73 -4.16
CA SER A 195 -0.78 -5.79 -4.70
C SER A 195 -0.59 -7.13 -3.99
N ALA A 196 0.62 -7.45 -3.52
CA ALA A 196 0.86 -8.66 -2.73
C ALA A 196 0.23 -8.57 -1.33
N GLU A 197 0.35 -7.41 -0.68
CA GLU A 197 -0.25 -7.14 0.63
C GLU A 197 -1.78 -7.16 0.56
N ILE A 198 -2.40 -6.59 -0.47
CA ILE A 198 -3.85 -6.70 -0.72
C ILE A 198 -4.29 -8.16 -0.77
N ARG A 199 -3.55 -9.03 -1.48
CA ARG A 199 -3.91 -10.45 -1.55
C ARG A 199 -3.79 -11.15 -0.20
N LEU A 200 -2.79 -10.80 0.59
CA LEU A 200 -2.57 -11.33 1.93
C LEU A 200 -3.70 -10.91 2.87
N MET A 201 -3.97 -9.61 2.97
CA MET A 201 -5.02 -9.05 3.83
C MET A 201 -6.41 -9.59 3.48
N ARG A 202 -6.73 -9.75 2.18
CA ARG A 202 -7.99 -10.35 1.76
C ARG A 202 -8.13 -11.82 2.15
N ARG A 203 -7.04 -12.59 2.15
CA ARG A 203 -7.08 -13.96 2.67
C ARG A 203 -7.37 -13.95 4.16
N TRP A 204 -6.70 -13.12 4.95
CA TRP A 204 -6.96 -13.03 6.38
C TRP A 204 -8.37 -12.56 6.70
N LEU A 205 -8.89 -11.57 5.95
CA LEU A 205 -10.28 -11.15 6.07
C LEU A 205 -11.27 -12.30 5.80
N ALA A 206 -11.00 -13.14 4.81
CA ALA A 206 -11.83 -14.30 4.51
C ALA A 206 -11.68 -15.41 5.57
N ASP A 207 -10.46 -15.72 5.99
CA ASP A 207 -10.13 -16.84 6.87
C ASP A 207 -10.55 -16.57 8.32
N TRP A 208 -10.37 -15.34 8.80
CA TRP A 208 -10.62 -15.00 10.21
C TRP A 208 -11.99 -14.36 10.46
N PHE A 209 -12.49 -13.61 9.48
CA PHE A 209 -13.70 -12.79 9.65
C PHE A 209 -14.83 -13.14 8.66
N GLY A 210 -14.62 -14.12 7.78
CA GLY A 210 -15.63 -14.54 6.79
C GLY A 210 -15.93 -13.52 5.70
N VAL A 211 -15.12 -12.43 5.59
CA VAL A 211 -15.33 -11.36 4.61
C VAL A 211 -14.84 -11.82 3.24
N ARG A 212 -15.79 -12.17 2.35
CA ARG A 212 -15.47 -12.56 0.97
C ARG A 212 -15.58 -11.39 0.02
N ALA A 213 -14.63 -11.28 -0.92
CA ALA A 213 -14.68 -10.26 -1.97
C ALA A 213 -15.99 -10.40 -2.77
N GLY A 214 -16.86 -9.37 -2.72
CA GLY A 214 -18.10 -9.32 -3.49
C GLY A 214 -19.38 -9.55 -2.72
N MET A 215 -19.37 -9.88 -1.43
CA MET A 215 -20.55 -9.80 -0.58
C MET A 215 -20.47 -8.55 0.29
N GLY A 216 -21.40 -7.63 0.09
CA GLY A 216 -21.70 -6.59 1.08
C GLY A 216 -22.15 -7.25 2.40
N PRO A 217 -22.20 -6.50 3.51
CA PRO A 217 -22.69 -7.02 4.78
C PRO A 217 -24.08 -7.61 4.65
N PRO A 218 -24.42 -8.63 5.47
CA PRO A 218 -25.75 -9.24 5.46
C PRO A 218 -26.86 -8.23 5.81
#